data_deccfeb9cf67ba7653079d95dd0c18c1
#
_entry.id   deccfeb9cf67ba7653079d95dd0c18c1
#
_cell.length_a   1.000
_cell.length_b   1.000
_cell.length_c   1.000
_cell.angle_alpha   90.00
_cell.angle_beta   90.00
_cell.angle_gamma   90.00
#
_symmetry.space_group_name_H-M   'P 1'
#
loop_
_entity.id
_entity.type
_entity.pdbx_description
1 polymer ?
#
loop_
_entity_poly.entity_id
_entity_poly.type
_entity_poly.pdbx_seq_one_letter_code
_entity_poly.pdbx_strand_id
1 'polypeptide(L)'
;PGYTHLQRAQPITFGHALMAYASMLLRDLQRFEDATARMDAQCPLGSGALAGTTYPLDRQFTAEKLGFAAPCANSLDGVSDRDFCIELANAISICMMHLSRLSEEIILWCSWEFKFIELDDAFTTGSSIMPQKKNPDVTELIRGKTGRVYGDLNTLLVMMKGIPLAYNKDMQEDKEAIFDAVDTLELCLKTVTPMLDTMK
;
A
#
# COMPACT_ATOMS: atom_id res chain seq x y z
N PRO A 1 28.02 -14.03 -1.25
CA PRO A 1 28.39 -12.96 -2.17
C PRO A 1 27.25 -11.98 -2.38
N GLY A 2 27.58 -10.68 -2.49
CA GLY A 2 26.65 -9.68 -2.95
C GLY A 2 26.63 -9.64 -4.48
N TYR A 3 25.51 -9.19 -5.05
CA TYR A 3 25.26 -9.21 -6.49
C TYR A 3 24.92 -7.81 -7.00
N THR A 4 25.39 -7.49 -8.21
CA THR A 4 24.90 -6.42 -9.08
C THR A 4 24.69 -7.00 -10.46
N HIS A 5 23.59 -6.63 -11.15
CA HIS A 5 23.24 -7.19 -12.46
C HIS A 5 23.10 -8.72 -12.45
N LEU A 6 22.73 -9.31 -11.29
CA LEU A 6 22.74 -10.77 -11.04
C LEU A 6 24.12 -11.41 -11.24
N GLN A 7 25.19 -10.65 -11.21
CA GLN A 7 26.58 -11.11 -11.23
C GLN A 7 27.20 -10.94 -9.85
N ARG A 8 28.10 -11.85 -9.46
CA ARG A 8 28.85 -11.77 -8.21
C ARG A 8 29.70 -10.50 -8.20
N ALA A 9 29.56 -9.70 -7.13
CA ALA A 9 30.25 -8.42 -6.99
C ALA A 9 31.23 -8.49 -5.81
N GLN A 10 30.74 -8.21 -4.59
CA GLN A 10 31.60 -8.15 -3.42
C GLN A 10 30.98 -8.92 -2.25
N PRO A 11 31.76 -9.30 -1.22
CA PRO A 11 31.22 -9.90 -0.01
C PRO A 11 30.31 -8.92 0.74
N ILE A 12 29.16 -9.42 1.20
CA ILE A 12 28.28 -8.74 2.14
C ILE A 12 27.75 -9.74 3.17
N THR A 13 27.21 -9.23 4.28
CA THR A 13 26.43 -10.07 5.20
C THR A 13 24.98 -10.15 4.74
N PHE A 14 24.30 -11.26 5.01
CA PHE A 14 22.89 -11.40 4.71
C PHE A 14 22.04 -10.37 5.48
N GLY A 15 22.41 -10.11 6.75
CA GLY A 15 21.77 -9.05 7.54
C GLY A 15 21.86 -7.67 6.91
N HIS A 16 22.99 -7.34 6.26
CA HIS A 16 23.11 -6.05 5.55
C HIS A 16 22.11 -5.96 4.35
N ALA A 17 21.93 -7.06 3.63
CA ALA A 17 20.94 -7.12 2.55
C ALA A 17 19.50 -6.95 3.07
N LEU A 18 19.15 -7.63 4.18
CA LEU A 18 17.81 -7.50 4.79
C LEU A 18 17.58 -6.08 5.34
N MET A 19 18.60 -5.45 5.91
CA MET A 19 18.49 -4.07 6.42
C MET A 19 18.25 -3.03 5.33
N ALA A 20 18.53 -3.32 4.06
CA ALA A 20 18.13 -2.45 2.94
C ALA A 20 16.60 -2.40 2.84
N TYR A 21 15.92 -3.54 2.97
CA TYR A 21 14.45 -3.60 2.97
C TYR A 21 13.84 -2.99 4.23
N ALA A 22 14.43 -3.23 5.39
CA ALA A 22 14.01 -2.53 6.62
C ALA A 22 14.05 -1.01 6.44
N SER A 23 15.11 -0.48 5.82
CA SER A 23 15.23 0.95 5.54
C SER A 23 14.18 1.46 4.53
N MET A 24 13.78 0.64 3.56
CA MET A 24 12.67 0.98 2.65
C MET A 24 11.34 1.06 3.39
N LEU A 25 11.04 0.07 4.23
CA LEU A 25 9.80 0.01 5.00
C LEU A 25 9.71 1.12 6.06
N LEU A 26 10.82 1.53 6.66
CA LEU A 26 10.85 2.70 7.55
C LEU A 26 10.45 3.99 6.82
N ARG A 27 10.89 4.18 5.56
CA ARG A 27 10.45 5.31 4.75
C ARG A 27 8.97 5.19 4.35
N ASP A 28 8.46 3.96 4.18
CA ASP A 28 7.04 3.75 3.92
C ASP A 28 6.19 4.11 5.14
N LEU A 29 6.63 3.75 6.34
CA LEU A 29 5.97 4.15 7.59
C LEU A 29 5.85 5.67 7.68
N GLN A 30 6.92 6.41 7.39
CA GLN A 30 6.90 7.89 7.36
C GLN A 30 5.90 8.42 6.32
N ARG A 31 5.80 7.80 5.14
CA ARG A 31 4.79 8.18 4.12
C ARG A 31 3.36 7.99 4.62
N PHE A 32 3.09 6.91 5.34
CA PHE A 32 1.78 6.69 5.93
C PHE A 32 1.48 7.71 7.03
N GLU A 33 2.45 8.02 7.90
CA GLU A 33 2.32 9.07 8.92
C GLU A 33 2.01 10.42 8.30
N ASP A 34 2.75 10.82 7.26
CA ASP A 34 2.54 12.07 6.54
C ASP A 34 1.17 12.13 5.84
N ALA A 35 0.73 11.05 5.21
CA ALA A 35 -0.58 10.95 4.56
C ALA A 35 -1.70 11.05 5.60
N THR A 36 -1.58 10.35 6.73
CA THR A 36 -2.55 10.41 7.84
C THR A 36 -2.66 11.81 8.41
N ALA A 37 -1.54 12.50 8.63
CA ALA A 37 -1.55 13.86 9.17
C ALA A 37 -2.30 14.84 8.25
N ARG A 38 -2.19 14.70 6.92
CA ARG A 38 -2.96 15.50 5.97
C ARG A 38 -4.42 15.11 5.92
N MET A 39 -4.73 13.81 5.99
CA MET A 39 -6.10 13.29 6.04
C MET A 39 -6.86 13.83 7.26
N ASP A 40 -6.22 13.89 8.42
CA ASP A 40 -6.82 14.32 9.67
C ASP A 40 -6.86 15.85 9.83
N ALA A 41 -6.28 16.59 8.89
CA ALA A 41 -6.20 18.05 9.00
C ALA A 41 -7.55 18.76 8.85
N GLN A 42 -8.43 18.25 7.97
CA GLN A 42 -9.66 18.96 7.60
C GLN A 42 -10.87 18.03 7.49
N CYS A 43 -11.91 18.33 8.28
CA CYS A 43 -13.17 17.61 8.24
C CYS A 43 -14.08 18.14 7.12
N PRO A 44 -14.54 17.32 6.16
CA PRO A 44 -15.43 17.76 5.09
C PRO A 44 -16.89 17.89 5.51
N LEU A 45 -17.29 17.33 6.67
CA LEU A 45 -18.68 17.29 7.08
C LEU A 45 -19.25 18.69 7.33
N GLY A 46 -20.47 18.89 6.87
CA GLY A 46 -21.14 20.18 6.88
C GLY A 46 -20.95 20.99 5.60
N SER A 47 -20.14 20.51 4.64
CA SER A 47 -19.96 21.14 3.31
C SER A 47 -21.23 21.02 2.44
N GLY A 48 -22.09 20.05 2.73
CA GLY A 48 -23.23 19.73 1.85
C GLY A 48 -22.75 19.18 0.52
N ALA A 49 -23.57 19.28 -0.50
CA ALA A 49 -23.20 18.86 -1.85
C ALA A 49 -22.52 19.99 -2.67
N LEU A 50 -22.52 21.22 -2.16
CA LEU A 50 -21.98 22.39 -2.86
C LEU A 50 -21.45 23.44 -1.86
N ALA A 51 -22.34 24.14 -1.17
CA ALA A 51 -22.02 25.37 -0.42
C ALA A 51 -22.60 25.36 1.01
N GLY A 52 -22.55 24.23 1.68
CA GLY A 52 -23.08 24.09 3.04
C GLY A 52 -24.61 23.95 3.07
N THR A 53 -25.20 24.45 4.15
CA THR A 53 -26.66 24.36 4.41
C THR A 53 -27.13 25.60 5.18
N THR A 54 -28.44 25.89 5.10
CA THR A 54 -29.10 26.92 5.90
C THR A 54 -29.43 26.47 7.33
N TYR A 55 -29.27 25.19 7.65
CA TYR A 55 -29.43 24.69 9.00
C TYR A 55 -28.22 25.10 9.89
N PRO A 56 -28.47 25.37 11.19
CA PRO A 56 -27.41 25.81 12.11
C PRO A 56 -26.52 24.64 12.54
N LEU A 57 -25.66 24.18 11.64
CA LEU A 57 -24.68 23.12 11.93
C LEU A 57 -23.45 23.69 12.63
N ASP A 58 -23.00 23.01 13.68
CA ASP A 58 -21.71 23.26 14.32
C ASP A 58 -20.64 22.34 13.70
N ARG A 59 -19.96 22.86 12.67
CA ARG A 59 -18.89 22.14 11.95
C ARG A 59 -17.65 21.92 12.82
N GLN A 60 -17.37 22.88 13.74
CA GLN A 60 -16.23 22.76 14.65
C GLN A 60 -16.46 21.60 15.63
N PHE A 61 -17.63 21.53 16.25
CA PHE A 61 -18.00 20.41 17.11
C PHE A 61 -17.89 19.06 16.39
N THR A 62 -18.35 19.00 15.15
CA THR A 62 -18.28 17.76 14.35
C THR A 62 -16.82 17.35 14.09
N ALA A 63 -15.98 18.29 13.68
CA ALA A 63 -14.56 18.03 13.43
C ALA A 63 -13.85 17.53 14.68
N GLU A 64 -14.05 18.21 15.83
CA GLU A 64 -13.46 17.83 17.11
C GLU A 64 -13.90 16.42 17.56
N LYS A 65 -15.20 16.11 17.43
CA LYS A 65 -15.72 14.79 17.82
C LYS A 65 -15.20 13.64 16.97
N LEU A 66 -14.85 13.92 15.73
CA LEU A 66 -14.26 12.93 14.80
C LEU A 66 -12.73 12.91 14.83
N GLY A 67 -12.08 13.78 15.60
CA GLY A 67 -10.63 13.82 15.73
C GLY A 67 -9.90 14.60 14.64
N PHE A 68 -10.62 15.37 13.81
CA PHE A 68 -10.01 16.25 12.84
C PHE A 68 -9.49 17.54 13.49
N ALA A 69 -8.44 18.12 12.92
CA ALA A 69 -7.86 19.35 13.44
C ALA A 69 -8.79 20.57 13.27
N ALA A 70 -9.54 20.64 12.15
CA ALA A 70 -10.48 21.72 11.86
C ALA A 70 -11.52 21.28 10.81
N PRO A 71 -12.66 21.98 10.67
CA PRO A 71 -13.49 21.83 9.47
C PRO A 71 -12.78 22.39 8.23
N CYS A 72 -13.06 21.85 7.05
CA CYS A 72 -12.49 22.35 5.80
C CYS A 72 -12.87 23.81 5.57
N ALA A 73 -11.91 24.60 5.07
CA ALA A 73 -12.07 26.04 4.90
C ALA A 73 -13.05 26.42 3.80
N ASN A 74 -13.15 25.59 2.75
CA ASN A 74 -14.02 25.81 1.60
C ASN A 74 -14.90 24.59 1.35
N SER A 75 -16.22 24.78 1.28
CA SER A 75 -17.19 23.69 1.13
C SER A 75 -17.14 23.02 -0.25
N LEU A 76 -16.84 23.77 -1.30
CA LEU A 76 -16.71 23.21 -2.65
C LEU A 76 -15.51 22.27 -2.75
N ASP A 77 -14.40 22.67 -2.12
CA ASP A 77 -13.21 21.85 -2.00
C ASP A 77 -13.49 20.63 -1.11
N GLY A 78 -14.02 20.85 0.08
CA GLY A 78 -14.31 19.76 1.03
C GLY A 78 -15.24 18.67 0.49
N VAL A 79 -16.17 18.99 -0.41
CA VAL A 79 -17.06 17.99 -1.03
C VAL A 79 -16.42 17.29 -2.22
N SER A 80 -15.48 17.93 -2.90
CA SER A 80 -14.84 17.40 -4.12
C SER A 80 -13.45 16.81 -3.89
N ASP A 81 -12.84 17.06 -2.75
CA ASP A 81 -11.49 16.55 -2.43
C ASP A 81 -11.45 15.02 -2.34
N ARG A 82 -10.44 14.45 -2.97
CA ARG A 82 -10.06 13.03 -2.87
C ARG A 82 -8.55 12.86 -2.81
N ASP A 83 -7.83 13.95 -2.55
CA ASP A 83 -6.36 13.92 -2.46
C ASP A 83 -5.90 12.93 -1.38
N PHE A 84 -6.63 12.85 -0.26
CA PHE A 84 -6.35 11.90 0.82
C PHE A 84 -6.41 10.43 0.36
N CYS A 85 -7.34 10.08 -0.54
CA CYS A 85 -7.41 8.73 -1.13
C CYS A 85 -6.22 8.48 -2.05
N ILE A 86 -5.87 9.46 -2.88
CA ILE A 86 -4.76 9.37 -3.84
C ILE A 86 -3.42 9.30 -3.11
N GLU A 87 -3.21 10.12 -2.10
CA GLU A 87 -1.99 10.10 -1.28
C GLU A 87 -1.83 8.77 -0.55
N LEU A 88 -2.90 8.25 0.06
CA LEU A 88 -2.88 6.94 0.72
C LEU A 88 -2.60 5.82 -0.29
N ALA A 89 -3.31 5.79 -1.42
CA ALA A 89 -3.09 4.79 -2.46
C ALA A 89 -1.67 4.86 -3.05
N ASN A 90 -1.09 6.07 -3.14
CA ASN A 90 0.31 6.25 -3.56
C ASN A 90 1.29 5.69 -2.51
N ALA A 91 1.08 5.96 -1.22
CA ALA A 91 1.90 5.39 -0.15
C ALA A 91 1.82 3.86 -0.16
N ILE A 92 0.61 3.29 -0.30
CA ILE A 92 0.38 1.84 -0.46
C ILE A 92 1.12 1.29 -1.68
N SER A 93 1.05 1.98 -2.82
CA SER A 93 1.72 1.57 -4.06
C SER A 93 3.24 1.51 -3.92
N ILE A 94 3.84 2.47 -3.23
CA ILE A 94 5.29 2.47 -2.96
C ILE A 94 5.66 1.33 -2.01
N CYS A 95 4.89 1.10 -0.95
CA CYS A 95 5.10 -0.02 -0.04
C CYS A 95 5.00 -1.37 -0.76
N MET A 96 3.97 -1.55 -1.59
CA MET A 96 3.80 -2.76 -2.41
C MET A 96 4.95 -2.95 -3.40
N MET A 97 5.50 -1.86 -3.96
CA MET A 97 6.70 -1.93 -4.80
C MET A 97 7.90 -2.48 -4.01
N HIS A 98 8.10 -2.03 -2.76
CA HIS A 98 9.16 -2.55 -1.91
C HIS A 98 8.93 -4.03 -1.54
N LEU A 99 7.69 -4.42 -1.22
CA LEU A 99 7.33 -5.82 -0.97
C LEU A 99 7.52 -6.69 -2.22
N SER A 100 7.20 -6.17 -3.40
CA SER A 100 7.43 -6.86 -4.67
C SER A 100 8.92 -7.11 -4.92
N ARG A 101 9.78 -6.14 -4.64
CA ARG A 101 11.23 -6.30 -4.76
C ARG A 101 11.77 -7.31 -3.76
N LEU A 102 11.33 -7.24 -2.50
CA LEU A 102 11.69 -8.26 -1.50
C LEU A 102 11.23 -9.65 -1.91
N SER A 103 10.03 -9.76 -2.45
CA SER A 103 9.48 -11.02 -2.97
C SER A 103 10.35 -11.61 -4.07
N GLU A 104 10.83 -10.79 -5.00
CA GLU A 104 11.74 -11.24 -6.07
C GLU A 104 13.06 -11.75 -5.52
N GLU A 105 13.65 -11.04 -4.54
CA GLU A 105 14.87 -11.52 -3.88
C GLU A 105 14.66 -12.87 -3.18
N ILE A 106 13.55 -13.04 -2.45
CA ILE A 106 13.21 -14.30 -1.78
C ILE A 106 13.03 -15.43 -2.81
N ILE A 107 12.38 -15.17 -3.94
CA ILE A 107 12.22 -16.13 -5.02
C ILE A 107 13.60 -16.56 -5.55
N LEU A 108 14.49 -15.62 -5.81
CA LEU A 108 15.86 -15.91 -6.22
C LEU A 108 16.62 -16.70 -5.17
N TRP A 109 16.57 -16.27 -3.90
CA TRP A 109 17.30 -16.90 -2.81
C TRP A 109 16.86 -18.33 -2.52
N CYS A 110 15.58 -18.67 -2.70
CA CYS A 110 15.07 -20.02 -2.50
C CYS A 110 15.07 -20.86 -3.78
N SER A 111 15.54 -20.32 -4.91
CA SER A 111 15.65 -21.08 -6.17
C SER A 111 16.61 -22.27 -6.05
N TRP A 112 16.43 -23.24 -6.92
CA TRP A 112 17.32 -24.42 -6.95
C TRP A 112 18.79 -24.06 -7.16
N GLU A 113 19.05 -22.99 -7.90
CA GLU A 113 20.38 -22.51 -8.25
C GLU A 113 21.09 -21.83 -7.09
N PHE A 114 20.37 -21.00 -6.31
CA PHE A 114 20.98 -20.24 -5.22
C PHE A 114 20.90 -20.95 -3.87
N LYS A 115 19.72 -21.42 -3.47
CA LYS A 115 19.50 -22.13 -2.18
C LYS A 115 20.12 -21.42 -0.97
N PHE A 116 19.95 -20.11 -0.92
CA PHE A 116 20.43 -19.31 0.21
C PHE A 116 19.49 -19.39 1.40
N ILE A 117 18.21 -19.63 1.15
CA ILE A 117 17.15 -19.74 2.14
C ILE A 117 16.21 -20.90 1.79
N GLU A 118 15.45 -21.33 2.79
CA GLU A 118 14.31 -22.23 2.61
C GLU A 118 13.09 -21.60 3.28
N LEU A 119 11.97 -21.52 2.53
CA LEU A 119 10.69 -21.10 3.06
C LEU A 119 10.01 -22.26 3.78
N ASP A 120 9.24 -21.97 4.82
CA ASP A 120 8.41 -22.96 5.51
C ASP A 120 7.32 -23.51 4.56
N ASP A 121 6.93 -24.76 4.78
CA ASP A 121 5.92 -25.44 3.97
C ASP A 121 4.56 -24.73 4.01
N ALA A 122 4.26 -23.98 5.07
CA ALA A 122 3.03 -23.18 5.18
C ALA A 122 2.95 -22.05 4.15
N PHE A 123 4.09 -21.63 3.59
CA PHE A 123 4.20 -20.51 2.62
C PHE A 123 4.67 -20.96 1.24
N THR A 124 4.60 -22.25 0.96
CA THR A 124 5.01 -22.84 -0.32
C THR A 124 3.96 -23.83 -0.79
N THR A 125 3.89 -24.05 -2.09
CA THR A 125 3.12 -25.15 -2.65
C THR A 125 4.04 -26.22 -3.25
N GLY A 126 3.65 -27.46 -3.03
CA GLY A 126 4.36 -28.62 -3.60
C GLY A 126 3.84 -29.00 -4.98
N SER A 127 4.34 -30.13 -5.45
CA SER A 127 3.85 -30.81 -6.66
C SER A 127 3.52 -32.26 -6.33
N SER A 128 2.34 -32.75 -6.74
CA SER A 128 1.96 -34.16 -6.55
C SER A 128 2.84 -35.12 -7.36
N ILE A 129 3.44 -34.64 -8.46
CA ILE A 129 4.29 -35.45 -9.32
C ILE A 129 5.77 -35.35 -8.91
N MET A 130 6.17 -34.20 -8.36
CA MET A 130 7.56 -33.90 -7.99
C MET A 130 7.63 -33.57 -6.49
N PRO A 131 7.76 -34.58 -5.59
CA PRO A 131 7.69 -34.33 -4.14
C PRO A 131 8.75 -33.39 -3.59
N GLN A 132 9.89 -33.25 -4.28
CA GLN A 132 10.99 -32.36 -3.89
C GLN A 132 10.75 -30.89 -4.27
N LYS A 133 9.71 -30.60 -5.07
CA LYS A 133 9.44 -29.25 -5.57
C LYS A 133 8.71 -28.41 -4.51
N LYS A 134 9.30 -27.27 -4.18
CA LYS A 134 8.69 -26.24 -3.31
C LYS A 134 8.64 -24.93 -4.08
N ASN A 135 7.44 -24.46 -4.35
CA ASN A 135 7.22 -23.23 -5.11
C ASN A 135 7.01 -22.06 -4.14
N PRO A 136 7.72 -20.93 -4.31
CA PRO A 136 7.56 -19.74 -3.48
C PRO A 136 6.36 -18.89 -3.92
N ASP A 137 5.20 -19.50 -4.10
CA ASP A 137 4.03 -18.89 -4.73
C ASP A 137 3.41 -17.77 -3.88
N VAL A 138 3.58 -17.77 -2.56
CA VAL A 138 3.16 -16.63 -1.74
C VAL A 138 3.89 -15.35 -2.14
N THR A 139 5.19 -15.42 -2.37
CA THR A 139 5.97 -14.27 -2.84
C THR A 139 5.62 -13.89 -4.28
N GLU A 140 5.33 -14.86 -5.13
CA GLU A 140 4.84 -14.59 -6.49
C GLU A 140 3.49 -13.86 -6.47
N LEU A 141 2.58 -14.25 -5.57
CA LEU A 141 1.28 -13.59 -5.40
C LEU A 141 1.43 -12.16 -4.87
N ILE A 142 2.33 -11.90 -3.92
CA ILE A 142 2.61 -10.53 -3.44
C ILE A 142 3.13 -9.67 -4.60
N ARG A 143 4.08 -10.19 -5.39
CA ARG A 143 4.59 -9.51 -6.58
C ARG A 143 3.47 -9.23 -7.60
N GLY A 144 2.58 -10.19 -7.84
CA GLY A 144 1.43 -10.03 -8.74
C GLY A 144 0.42 -8.99 -8.25
N LYS A 145 0.09 -9.01 -6.95
CA LYS A 145 -0.85 -8.06 -6.33
C LYS A 145 -0.38 -6.60 -6.39
N THR A 146 0.91 -6.36 -6.51
CA THR A 146 1.47 -5.01 -6.68
C THR A 146 0.89 -4.32 -7.92
N GLY A 147 0.75 -5.05 -9.03
CA GLY A 147 0.12 -4.51 -10.25
C GLY A 147 -1.34 -4.13 -10.07
N ARG A 148 -2.08 -4.89 -9.25
CA ARG A 148 -3.47 -4.57 -8.89
C ARG A 148 -3.55 -3.23 -8.14
N VAL A 149 -2.74 -3.04 -7.11
CA VAL A 149 -2.68 -1.79 -6.33
C VAL A 149 -2.29 -0.59 -7.19
N TYR A 150 -1.38 -0.77 -8.16
CA TYR A 150 -1.08 0.29 -9.12
C TYR A 150 -2.30 0.64 -9.99
N GLY A 151 -3.11 -0.37 -10.33
CA GLY A 151 -4.40 -0.15 -11.00
C GLY A 151 -5.35 0.71 -10.17
N ASP A 152 -5.45 0.45 -8.86
CA ASP A 152 -6.29 1.21 -7.94
C ASP A 152 -5.87 2.68 -7.86
N LEU A 153 -4.57 2.94 -7.67
CA LEU A 153 -4.04 4.31 -7.71
C LEU A 153 -4.35 5.01 -9.04
N ASN A 154 -4.13 4.31 -10.15
CA ASN A 154 -4.42 4.86 -11.46
C ASN A 154 -5.93 5.14 -11.64
N THR A 155 -6.80 4.29 -11.12
CA THR A 155 -8.25 4.49 -11.13
C THR A 155 -8.62 5.80 -10.43
N LEU A 156 -8.08 6.05 -9.23
CA LEU A 156 -8.33 7.28 -8.48
C LEU A 156 -7.85 8.52 -9.23
N LEU A 157 -6.65 8.48 -9.81
CA LEU A 157 -6.10 9.59 -10.61
C LEU A 157 -6.95 9.87 -11.86
N VAL A 158 -7.37 8.82 -12.56
CA VAL A 158 -8.20 8.96 -13.78
C VAL A 158 -9.60 9.43 -13.43
N MET A 159 -10.18 8.95 -12.33
CA MET A 159 -11.49 9.40 -11.84
C MET A 159 -11.50 10.90 -11.58
N MET A 160 -10.50 11.43 -10.89
CA MET A 160 -10.47 12.84 -10.50
C MET A 160 -10.09 13.80 -11.62
N LYS A 161 -9.37 13.33 -12.65
CA LYS A 161 -8.95 14.22 -13.75
C LYS A 161 -10.17 14.77 -14.50
N GLY A 162 -10.22 16.07 -14.65
CA GLY A 162 -11.15 16.76 -15.57
C GLY A 162 -12.60 16.84 -15.10
N ILE A 163 -12.95 16.36 -13.89
CA ILE A 163 -14.29 16.59 -13.33
C ILE A 163 -14.41 18.00 -12.75
N PRO A 164 -15.57 18.66 -12.89
CA PRO A 164 -15.80 19.98 -12.31
C PRO A 164 -16.10 19.91 -10.81
N LEU A 165 -16.06 21.06 -10.14
CA LEU A 165 -16.64 21.23 -8.81
C LEU A 165 -18.18 21.09 -8.89
N ALA A 166 -18.90 20.69 -7.87
CA ALA A 166 -18.44 20.20 -6.58
C ALA A 166 -18.54 18.67 -6.53
N TYR A 167 -19.71 18.08 -6.27
CA TYR A 167 -19.92 16.64 -6.28
C TYR A 167 -20.31 16.12 -7.67
N ASN A 168 -19.64 15.05 -8.11
CA ASN A 168 -19.97 14.29 -9.32
C ASN A 168 -20.04 12.81 -8.98
N LYS A 169 -20.92 12.06 -9.67
CA LYS A 169 -21.11 10.62 -9.43
C LYS A 169 -19.87 9.77 -9.69
N ASP A 170 -18.97 10.24 -10.54
CA ASP A 170 -17.64 9.62 -10.79
C ASP A 170 -16.90 9.32 -9.47
N MET A 171 -17.01 10.21 -8.48
CA MET A 171 -16.37 10.05 -7.17
C MET A 171 -16.84 8.84 -6.35
N GLN A 172 -17.89 8.15 -6.79
CA GLN A 172 -18.35 6.91 -6.13
C GLN A 172 -17.38 5.74 -6.35
N GLU A 173 -16.59 5.79 -7.43
CA GLU A 173 -15.58 4.79 -7.75
C GLU A 173 -14.34 4.85 -6.80
N ASP A 174 -14.25 5.89 -5.96
CA ASP A 174 -13.16 6.02 -4.98
C ASP A 174 -13.11 4.86 -3.99
N LYS A 175 -14.27 4.38 -3.54
CA LYS A 175 -14.40 3.40 -2.46
C LYS A 175 -13.86 2.04 -2.86
N GLU A 176 -14.22 1.56 -4.05
CA GLU A 176 -13.76 0.25 -4.51
C GLU A 176 -12.25 0.24 -4.66
N ALA A 177 -11.67 1.26 -5.29
CA ALA A 177 -10.23 1.35 -5.50
C ALA A 177 -9.44 1.48 -4.19
N ILE A 178 -9.84 2.40 -3.29
CA ILE A 178 -9.06 2.61 -2.06
C ILE A 178 -9.21 1.44 -1.08
N PHE A 179 -10.40 0.85 -0.94
CA PHE A 179 -10.60 -0.29 -0.05
C PHE A 179 -9.85 -1.52 -0.56
N ASP A 180 -9.87 -1.77 -1.86
CA ASP A 180 -9.10 -2.87 -2.46
C ASP A 180 -7.58 -2.70 -2.24
N ALA A 181 -7.07 -1.50 -2.41
CA ALA A 181 -5.65 -1.21 -2.16
C ALA A 181 -5.27 -1.45 -0.69
N VAL A 182 -6.10 -0.99 0.27
CA VAL A 182 -5.87 -1.17 1.71
C VAL A 182 -5.93 -2.65 2.08
N ASP A 183 -6.99 -3.35 1.70
CA ASP A 183 -7.18 -4.78 2.00
C ASP A 183 -6.05 -5.64 1.40
N THR A 184 -5.62 -5.29 0.19
CA THR A 184 -4.52 -5.97 -0.49
C THR A 184 -3.19 -5.78 0.24
N LEU A 185 -2.86 -4.55 0.66
CA LEU A 185 -1.65 -4.30 1.44
C LEU A 185 -1.70 -5.03 2.79
N GLU A 186 -2.84 -4.92 3.51
CA GLU A 186 -3.00 -5.57 4.81
C GLU A 186 -2.81 -7.08 4.71
N LEU A 187 -3.41 -7.72 3.71
CA LEU A 187 -3.24 -9.14 3.44
C LEU A 187 -1.77 -9.49 3.18
N CYS A 188 -1.08 -8.70 2.35
CA CYS A 188 0.33 -8.92 2.04
C CYS A 188 1.23 -8.79 3.28
N LEU A 189 1.02 -7.77 4.11
CA LEU A 189 1.77 -7.58 5.34
C LEU A 189 1.53 -8.70 6.37
N LYS A 190 0.26 -9.10 6.56
CA LYS A 190 -0.10 -10.23 7.44
C LYS A 190 0.49 -11.57 6.97
N THR A 191 0.78 -11.70 5.70
CA THR A 191 1.34 -12.93 5.14
C THR A 191 2.87 -12.91 5.10
N VAL A 192 3.49 -11.79 4.71
CA VAL A 192 4.96 -11.70 4.59
C VAL A 192 5.65 -11.78 5.95
N THR A 193 5.06 -11.21 7.00
CA THR A 193 5.65 -11.18 8.33
C THR A 193 5.93 -12.59 8.87
N PRO A 194 4.95 -13.49 9.04
CA PRO A 194 5.21 -14.84 9.51
C PRO A 194 6.02 -15.69 8.53
N MET A 195 5.98 -15.39 7.23
CA MET A 195 6.84 -16.05 6.25
C MET A 195 8.33 -15.73 6.51
N LEU A 196 8.66 -14.46 6.80
CA LEU A 196 10.02 -14.06 7.14
C LEU A 196 10.48 -14.64 8.49
N ASP A 197 9.59 -14.70 9.49
CA ASP A 197 9.88 -15.24 10.82
C ASP A 197 10.21 -16.74 10.80
N THR A 198 9.67 -17.49 9.84
CA THR A 198 9.88 -18.94 9.71
C THR A 198 10.90 -19.32 8.65
N MET A 199 11.43 -18.35 7.91
CA MET A 199 12.46 -18.55 6.89
C MET A 199 13.77 -19.06 7.49
N LYS A 200 14.35 -20.08 6.90
CA LYS A 200 15.61 -20.71 7.33
C LYS A 200 16.76 -20.40 6.37
#